data_0c39dbe87dc86ca6b2815a3d64b7c211
#
_entry.id   0c39dbe87dc86ca6b2815a3d64b7c211
#
_cell.length_a   1.000
_cell.length_b   1.000
_cell.length_c   1.000
_cell.angle_alpha   90.00
_cell.angle_beta   90.00
_cell.angle_gamma   90.00
#
_symmetry.space_group_name_H-M   'P 1'
#
loop_
_entity.id
_entity.type
_entity.pdbx_description
1 polymer ?
#
loop_
_entity_poly.entity_id
_entity_poly.type
_entity_poly.pdbx_seq_one_letter_code
_entity_poly.pdbx_strand_id
1 'polypeptide(L)'
;TYDGTSDGAAEVINELKDGTLNLADYSRMNEFLNAFDLLKEYNVAKGDPLGADYDEMAIDLADGKTAFWFNGNWAWPNLEEAGAETTDAYGFLPYFMNNDPDDFVNSKIQASPSKQIMMDNIVATDNQKAAAKEFLNWLVYSEIGQQMVVKTCSLIPPFKNNPNEPSDPLSCDIYEKVQNGEAFNASAIVPNDHWSVLGAAMQKYLAGRSDREELMDSIQEYWDEQK
;
A
#
# COMPACT_ATOMS: atom_id res chain seq x y z
N THR A 1 17.90 -11.56 2.89
CA THR A 1 16.74 -11.69 1.97
C THR A 1 15.51 -11.16 2.69
N TYR A 2 14.68 -10.37 2.01
CA TYR A 2 13.45 -9.84 2.58
C TYR A 2 12.51 -10.95 3.05
N ASP A 3 12.05 -10.83 4.29
CA ASP A 3 11.28 -11.87 5.01
C ASP A 3 9.84 -11.46 5.36
N GLY A 4 9.36 -10.33 4.84
CA GLY A 4 8.04 -9.79 5.12
C GLY A 4 7.94 -8.97 6.41
N THR A 5 9.05 -8.65 7.04
CA THR A 5 9.10 -7.81 8.24
C THR A 5 9.62 -6.41 7.95
N SER A 6 9.34 -5.46 8.84
CA SER A 6 9.89 -4.10 8.76
C SER A 6 11.41 -4.10 8.97
N ASP A 7 11.92 -4.97 9.80
CA ASP A 7 13.36 -5.10 10.03
C ASP A 7 14.05 -5.67 8.78
N GLY A 8 13.48 -6.70 8.15
CA GLY A 8 13.98 -7.24 6.90
C GLY A 8 13.93 -6.22 5.75
N ALA A 9 12.89 -5.39 5.68
CA ALA A 9 12.84 -4.29 4.71
C ALA A 9 13.94 -3.25 4.95
N ALA A 10 14.20 -2.89 6.21
CA ALA A 10 15.28 -1.96 6.57
C ALA A 10 16.67 -2.56 6.26
N GLU A 11 16.86 -3.86 6.47
CA GLU A 11 18.10 -4.56 6.12
C GLU A 11 18.39 -4.47 4.61
N VAL A 12 17.41 -4.79 3.77
CA VAL A 12 17.56 -4.68 2.30
C VAL A 12 17.89 -3.25 1.87
N ILE A 13 17.23 -2.23 2.46
CA ILE A 13 17.55 -0.84 2.18
C ILE A 13 18.98 -0.48 2.57
N ASN A 14 19.47 -0.96 3.72
CA ASN A 14 20.84 -0.72 4.15
C ASN A 14 21.84 -1.42 3.22
N GLU A 15 21.58 -2.65 2.82
CA GLU A 15 22.42 -3.38 1.86
C GLU A 15 22.51 -2.67 0.49
N LEU A 16 21.39 -2.06 0.03
CA LEU A 16 21.38 -1.24 -1.18
C LEU A 16 22.24 0.02 -1.00
N LYS A 17 22.09 0.75 0.11
CA LYS A 17 22.87 1.95 0.44
C LYS A 17 24.36 1.66 0.57
N ASP A 18 24.69 0.56 1.21
CA ASP A 18 26.11 0.17 1.43
C ASP A 18 26.75 -0.42 0.16
N GLY A 19 25.96 -0.68 -0.89
CA GLY A 19 26.41 -1.30 -2.13
C GLY A 19 26.78 -2.78 -1.99
N THR A 20 26.32 -3.44 -0.93
CA THR A 20 26.50 -4.88 -0.71
C THR A 20 25.44 -5.71 -1.42
N LEU A 21 24.31 -5.12 -1.76
CA LEU A 21 23.28 -5.70 -2.60
C LEU A 21 23.22 -4.97 -3.95
N ASN A 22 23.38 -5.73 -5.03
CA ASN A 22 23.11 -5.26 -6.38
C ASN A 22 21.67 -5.61 -6.75
N LEU A 23 20.88 -4.62 -7.12
CA LEU A 23 19.45 -4.81 -7.39
C LEU A 23 19.20 -5.73 -8.59
N ALA A 24 20.07 -5.72 -9.61
CA ALA A 24 19.96 -6.59 -10.78
C ALA A 24 20.10 -8.08 -10.45
N ASP A 25 20.89 -8.40 -9.42
CA ASP A 25 21.13 -9.76 -8.95
C ASP A 25 20.11 -10.20 -7.88
N TYR A 26 19.25 -9.26 -7.41
CA TYR A 26 18.27 -9.53 -6.36
C TYR A 26 17.05 -10.24 -6.91
N SER A 27 16.90 -11.54 -6.61
CA SER A 27 15.83 -12.39 -7.15
C SER A 27 14.43 -11.81 -6.89
N ARG A 28 14.20 -11.28 -5.69
CA ARG A 28 12.91 -10.70 -5.30
C ARG A 28 12.51 -9.49 -6.16
N MET A 29 13.48 -8.67 -6.58
CA MET A 29 13.22 -7.58 -7.52
C MET A 29 12.83 -8.09 -8.90
N ASN A 30 13.51 -9.13 -9.37
CA ASN A 30 13.18 -9.76 -10.65
C ASN A 30 11.79 -10.42 -10.64
N GLU A 31 11.42 -11.09 -9.55
CA GLU A 31 10.07 -11.63 -9.35
C GLU A 31 9.01 -10.52 -9.36
N PHE A 32 9.25 -9.42 -8.64
CA PHE A 32 8.38 -8.25 -8.64
C PHE A 32 8.19 -7.68 -10.05
N LEU A 33 9.27 -7.50 -10.81
CA LEU A 33 9.19 -6.98 -12.18
C LEU A 33 8.49 -7.95 -13.14
N ASN A 34 8.64 -9.28 -12.94
CA ASN A 34 7.89 -10.27 -13.71
C ASN A 34 6.38 -10.13 -13.48
N ALA A 35 5.95 -10.00 -12.23
CA ALA A 35 4.55 -9.78 -11.88
C ALA A 35 4.05 -8.42 -12.40
N PHE A 36 4.86 -7.37 -12.29
CA PHE A 36 4.54 -6.03 -12.81
C PHE A 36 4.36 -6.03 -14.34
N ASP A 37 5.23 -6.74 -15.07
CA ASP A 37 5.10 -6.86 -16.54
C ASP A 37 3.84 -7.61 -16.95
N LEU A 38 3.43 -8.62 -16.19
CA LEU A 38 2.17 -9.30 -16.40
C LEU A 38 0.98 -8.33 -16.22
N LEU A 39 0.99 -7.56 -15.13
CA LEU A 39 -0.03 -6.53 -14.90
C LEU A 39 -0.05 -5.48 -16.02
N LYS A 40 1.13 -5.06 -16.51
CA LYS A 40 1.26 -4.14 -17.64
C LYS A 40 0.68 -4.73 -18.94
N GLU A 41 0.92 -5.99 -19.22
CA GLU A 41 0.41 -6.68 -20.41
C GLU A 41 -1.12 -6.74 -20.44
N TYR A 42 -1.74 -7.00 -19.27
CA TYR A 42 -3.19 -7.14 -19.14
C TYR A 42 -3.89 -5.87 -18.65
N ASN A 43 -3.19 -4.74 -18.55
CA ASN A 43 -3.77 -3.47 -18.14
C ASN A 43 -4.84 -3.02 -19.14
N VAL A 44 -6.03 -2.67 -18.66
CA VAL A 44 -7.14 -2.15 -19.51
C VAL A 44 -6.75 -0.85 -20.20
N ALA A 45 -5.95 -0.02 -19.55
CA ALA A 45 -5.43 1.26 -20.06
C ALA A 45 -4.06 1.13 -20.76
N LYS A 46 -3.66 -0.04 -21.22
CA LYS A 46 -2.31 -0.27 -21.79
C LYS A 46 -1.94 0.64 -22.97
N GLY A 47 -2.91 1.26 -23.63
CA GLY A 47 -2.68 2.25 -24.70
C GLY A 47 -2.15 3.58 -24.18
N ASP A 48 -2.56 3.99 -22.98
CA ASP A 48 -2.07 5.15 -22.24
C ASP A 48 -2.11 4.86 -20.72
N PRO A 49 -1.17 4.06 -20.22
CA PRO A 49 -1.23 3.60 -18.83
C PRO A 49 -1.00 4.69 -17.79
N LEU A 50 -0.49 5.86 -18.19
CA LEU A 50 -0.33 7.02 -17.32
C LEU A 50 -1.55 7.94 -17.30
N GLY A 51 -2.46 7.79 -18.26
CA GLY A 51 -3.70 8.54 -18.36
C GLY A 51 -4.89 7.83 -17.71
N ALA A 52 -4.70 6.70 -17.05
CA ALA A 52 -5.77 5.97 -16.37
C ALA A 52 -6.41 6.83 -15.26
N ASP A 53 -7.73 6.95 -15.28
CA ASP A 53 -8.51 7.67 -14.30
C ASP A 53 -8.90 6.74 -13.14
N TYR A 54 -8.78 7.23 -11.91
CA TYR A 54 -9.02 6.45 -10.69
C TYR A 54 -10.51 6.08 -10.53
N ASP A 55 -11.40 7.01 -10.84
CA ASP A 55 -12.84 6.80 -10.69
C ASP A 55 -13.38 5.90 -11.81
N GLU A 56 -12.83 6.02 -13.04
CA GLU A 56 -13.14 5.08 -14.11
C GLU A 56 -12.72 3.64 -13.77
N MET A 57 -11.58 3.45 -13.09
CA MET A 57 -11.15 2.12 -12.64
C MET A 57 -12.09 1.53 -11.61
N ALA A 58 -12.65 2.34 -10.70
CA ALA A 58 -13.66 1.89 -9.74
C ALA A 58 -14.95 1.45 -10.45
N ILE A 59 -15.41 2.23 -11.44
CA ILE A 59 -16.57 1.90 -12.26
C ILE A 59 -16.33 0.58 -13.03
N ASP A 60 -15.18 0.41 -13.65
CA ASP A 60 -14.86 -0.79 -14.42
C ASP A 60 -14.80 -2.04 -13.55
N LEU A 61 -14.34 -1.93 -12.31
CA LEU A 61 -14.38 -3.03 -11.35
C LEU A 61 -15.81 -3.32 -10.89
N ALA A 62 -16.60 -2.30 -10.54
CA ALA A 62 -17.99 -2.44 -10.11
C ALA A 62 -18.88 -3.04 -11.22
N ASP A 63 -18.67 -2.65 -12.47
CA ASP A 63 -19.36 -3.18 -13.66
C ASP A 63 -18.88 -4.59 -14.07
N GLY A 64 -17.85 -5.14 -13.43
CA GLY A 64 -17.25 -6.44 -13.80
C GLY A 64 -16.49 -6.45 -15.12
N LYS A 65 -16.10 -5.28 -15.67
CA LYS A 65 -15.24 -5.15 -16.84
C LYS A 65 -13.78 -5.48 -16.52
N THR A 66 -13.38 -5.20 -15.28
CA THR A 66 -12.06 -5.53 -14.72
C THR A 66 -12.24 -6.50 -13.58
N ALA A 67 -11.45 -7.59 -13.55
CA ALA A 67 -11.50 -8.59 -12.49
C ALA A 67 -10.59 -8.23 -11.29
N PHE A 68 -9.55 -7.46 -11.52
CA PHE A 68 -8.53 -7.11 -10.53
C PHE A 68 -8.14 -5.65 -10.64
N TRP A 69 -8.02 -5.00 -9.49
CA TRP A 69 -7.54 -3.63 -9.37
C TRP A 69 -6.48 -3.57 -8.26
N PHE A 70 -5.27 -3.12 -8.59
CA PHE A 70 -4.23 -2.93 -7.59
C PHE A 70 -4.55 -1.70 -6.75
N ASN A 71 -5.12 -1.92 -5.56
CA ASN A 71 -5.58 -0.85 -4.68
C ASN A 71 -5.62 -1.32 -3.21
N GLY A 72 -6.16 -0.50 -2.32
CA GLY A 72 -6.38 -0.80 -0.91
C GLY A 72 -7.83 -0.59 -0.49
N ASN A 73 -8.14 -0.90 0.77
CA ASN A 73 -9.51 -0.79 1.30
C ASN A 73 -10.09 0.63 1.25
N TRP A 74 -9.26 1.66 1.19
CA TRP A 74 -9.70 3.04 0.97
C TRP A 74 -10.43 3.28 -0.34
N ALA A 75 -10.40 2.33 -1.27
CA ALA A 75 -11.13 2.40 -2.53
C ALA A 75 -12.64 2.11 -2.38
N TRP A 76 -13.08 1.60 -1.21
CA TRP A 76 -14.50 1.24 -1.02
C TRP A 76 -15.47 2.39 -1.32
N PRO A 77 -15.28 3.62 -0.83
CA PRO A 77 -16.19 4.72 -1.14
C PRO A 77 -16.38 4.98 -2.65
N ASN A 78 -15.31 4.82 -3.45
CA ASN A 78 -15.38 4.97 -4.90
C ASN A 78 -16.14 3.81 -5.57
N LEU A 79 -15.96 2.58 -5.07
CA LEU A 79 -16.73 1.42 -5.54
C LEU A 79 -18.21 1.55 -5.19
N GLU A 80 -18.55 2.00 -3.98
CA GLU A 80 -19.92 2.24 -3.55
C GLU A 80 -20.57 3.35 -4.39
N GLU A 81 -19.86 4.45 -4.69
CA GLU A 81 -20.32 5.50 -5.61
C GLU A 81 -20.53 4.97 -7.04
N ALA A 82 -19.71 4.03 -7.46
CA ALA A 82 -19.84 3.32 -8.75
C ALA A 82 -20.97 2.26 -8.77
N GLY A 83 -21.67 2.05 -7.65
CA GLY A 83 -22.81 1.16 -7.55
C GLY A 83 -22.53 -0.22 -6.96
N ALA A 84 -21.33 -0.45 -6.42
CA ALA A 84 -21.05 -1.67 -5.65
C ALA A 84 -21.85 -1.70 -4.34
N GLU A 85 -22.31 -2.87 -3.95
CA GLU A 85 -23.07 -3.07 -2.71
C GLU A 85 -22.24 -3.85 -1.68
N THR A 86 -22.53 -3.63 -0.39
CA THR A 86 -21.85 -4.35 0.70
C THR A 86 -22.07 -5.86 0.70
N THR A 87 -23.04 -6.32 -0.08
CA THR A 87 -23.34 -7.75 -0.31
C THR A 87 -22.53 -8.37 -1.44
N ASP A 88 -21.81 -7.56 -2.20
CA ASP A 88 -20.96 -8.03 -3.30
C ASP A 88 -19.71 -8.72 -2.77
N ALA A 89 -19.22 -9.69 -3.51
CA ALA A 89 -18.06 -10.51 -3.12
C ALA A 89 -16.74 -9.85 -3.53
N TYR A 90 -16.38 -8.75 -2.84
CA TYR A 90 -15.05 -8.14 -2.97
C TYR A 90 -14.11 -8.63 -1.89
N GLY A 91 -12.82 -8.73 -2.21
CA GLY A 91 -11.77 -9.10 -1.27
C GLY A 91 -10.38 -8.87 -1.84
N PHE A 92 -9.36 -9.16 -1.04
CA PHE A 92 -7.97 -8.99 -1.42
C PHE A 92 -7.29 -10.32 -1.73
N LEU A 93 -6.53 -10.33 -2.81
CA LEU A 93 -5.58 -11.38 -3.11
C LEU A 93 -4.16 -10.91 -2.78
N PRO A 94 -3.26 -11.82 -2.39
CA PRO A 94 -1.84 -11.52 -2.32
C PRO A 94 -1.30 -11.01 -3.66
N TYR A 95 -0.24 -10.21 -3.60
CA TYR A 95 0.50 -9.83 -4.80
C TYR A 95 1.41 -11.00 -5.20
N PHE A 96 0.91 -11.89 -6.02
CA PHE A 96 1.64 -13.09 -6.45
C PHE A 96 2.89 -12.72 -7.25
N MET A 97 4.07 -12.93 -6.67
CA MET A 97 5.35 -12.61 -7.33
C MET A 97 5.94 -13.80 -8.07
N ASN A 98 5.61 -15.02 -7.64
CA ASN A 98 6.11 -16.28 -8.21
C ASN A 98 5.08 -17.42 -8.04
N ASN A 99 5.46 -18.64 -8.37
CA ASN A 99 4.57 -19.80 -8.30
C ASN A 99 4.84 -20.71 -7.08
N ASP A 100 5.60 -20.24 -6.09
CA ASP A 100 5.84 -20.99 -4.85
C ASP A 100 4.69 -20.75 -3.86
N PRO A 101 3.85 -21.74 -3.55
CA PRO A 101 2.73 -21.58 -2.63
C PRO A 101 3.18 -21.36 -1.17
N ASP A 102 4.42 -21.72 -0.83
CA ASP A 102 4.97 -21.58 0.52
C ASP A 102 5.62 -20.20 0.72
N ASP A 103 5.78 -19.40 -0.35
CA ASP A 103 6.29 -18.05 -0.25
C ASP A 103 5.24 -17.12 0.40
N PHE A 104 5.65 -16.37 1.45
CA PHE A 104 4.74 -15.49 2.18
C PHE A 104 4.09 -14.43 1.28
N VAL A 105 4.76 -13.96 0.22
CA VAL A 105 4.20 -12.97 -0.73
C VAL A 105 3.03 -13.52 -1.55
N ASN A 106 2.91 -14.84 -1.65
CA ASN A 106 1.84 -15.52 -2.38
C ASN A 106 0.69 -15.98 -1.46
N SER A 107 0.90 -15.95 -0.14
CA SER A 107 -0.07 -16.42 0.85
C SER A 107 -0.59 -15.32 1.79
N LYS A 108 0.02 -14.15 1.80
CA LYS A 108 -0.33 -13.06 2.71
C LYS A 108 -0.51 -11.74 1.97
N ILE A 109 -1.43 -10.92 2.47
CA ILE A 109 -1.58 -9.53 2.01
C ILE A 109 -0.68 -8.60 2.81
N GLN A 110 -0.29 -7.48 2.20
CA GLN A 110 0.35 -6.40 2.94
C GLN A 110 -0.71 -5.58 3.68
N ALA A 111 -0.64 -5.55 5.01
CA ALA A 111 -1.50 -4.72 5.85
C ALA A 111 -0.64 -4.00 6.90
N SER A 112 -0.55 -2.68 6.78
CA SER A 112 0.24 -1.84 7.69
C SER A 112 -0.47 -0.53 7.97
N PRO A 113 -0.17 0.14 9.12
CA PRO A 113 -0.66 1.49 9.39
C PRO A 113 -0.16 2.44 8.30
N SER A 114 -1.08 2.87 7.43
CA SER A 114 -0.74 3.71 6.26
C SER A 114 -0.64 5.20 6.60
N LYS A 115 -1.17 5.63 7.74
CA LYS A 115 -1.24 7.04 8.14
C LYS A 115 -0.69 7.22 9.54
N GLN A 116 0.01 8.34 9.73
CA GLN A 116 0.51 8.79 11.03
C GLN A 116 0.06 10.23 11.24
N ILE A 117 -0.27 10.57 12.48
CA ILE A 117 -0.59 11.94 12.87
C ILE A 117 0.63 12.52 13.54
N MET A 118 1.15 13.61 12.97
CA MET A 118 2.29 14.35 13.51
C MET A 118 1.80 15.69 14.06
N MET A 119 2.36 16.07 15.21
CA MET A 119 2.12 17.39 15.81
C MET A 119 3.41 18.20 15.73
N ASP A 120 3.33 19.40 15.10
CA ASP A 120 4.47 20.32 15.08
C ASP A 120 4.78 20.80 16.52
N ASN A 121 5.95 20.44 16.99
CA ASN A 121 6.39 20.77 18.34
C ASN A 121 7.18 22.08 18.43
N ILE A 122 7.54 22.69 17.29
CA ILE A 122 8.36 23.89 17.22
C ILE A 122 7.47 25.13 17.03
N VAL A 123 6.57 25.11 16.05
CA VAL A 123 5.75 26.28 15.66
C VAL A 123 4.41 26.31 16.36
N ALA A 124 3.83 25.15 16.69
CA ALA A 124 2.53 25.09 17.35
C ALA A 124 2.57 25.69 18.77
N THR A 125 1.62 26.56 19.07
CA THR A 125 1.41 27.12 20.41
C THR A 125 0.95 26.06 21.41
N ASP A 126 1.10 26.29 22.70
CA ASP A 126 0.66 25.36 23.73
C ASP A 126 -0.85 25.08 23.66
N ASN A 127 -1.67 26.07 23.32
CA ASN A 127 -3.10 25.88 23.13
C ASN A 127 -3.42 24.99 21.91
N GLN A 128 -2.70 25.14 20.80
CA GLN A 128 -2.85 24.27 19.63
C GLN A 128 -2.42 22.84 19.94
N LYS A 129 -1.32 22.66 20.67
CA LYS A 129 -0.87 21.34 21.13
C LYS A 129 -1.87 20.69 22.06
N ALA A 130 -2.45 21.46 22.99
CA ALA A 130 -3.48 20.96 23.91
C ALA A 130 -4.75 20.56 23.15
N ALA A 131 -5.22 21.37 22.21
CA ALA A 131 -6.38 21.08 21.39
C ALA A 131 -6.17 19.83 20.51
N ALA A 132 -4.98 19.68 19.91
CA ALA A 132 -4.64 18.49 19.12
C ALA A 132 -4.64 17.21 19.98
N LYS A 133 -4.08 17.26 21.18
CA LYS A 133 -4.12 16.12 22.12
C LYS A 133 -5.54 15.79 22.55
N GLU A 134 -6.36 16.78 22.83
CA GLU A 134 -7.77 16.57 23.20
C GLU A 134 -8.55 15.94 22.06
N PHE A 135 -8.36 16.42 20.83
CA PHE A 135 -8.96 15.80 19.64
C PHE A 135 -8.56 14.34 19.47
N LEU A 136 -7.26 14.02 19.62
CA LEU A 136 -6.77 12.64 19.51
C LEU A 136 -7.32 11.76 20.64
N ASN A 137 -7.39 12.26 21.86
CA ASN A 137 -8.02 11.56 22.97
C ASN A 137 -9.50 11.29 22.69
N TRP A 138 -10.23 12.28 22.22
CA TRP A 138 -11.62 12.10 21.83
C TRP A 138 -11.76 11.04 20.73
N LEU A 139 -10.92 11.11 19.70
CA LEU A 139 -10.96 10.16 18.57
C LEU A 139 -10.74 8.71 19.03
N VAL A 140 -9.81 8.49 19.97
CA VAL A 140 -9.40 7.15 20.43
C VAL A 140 -10.32 6.61 21.54
N TYR A 141 -10.83 7.48 22.43
CA TYR A 141 -11.50 7.05 23.66
C TYR A 141 -12.99 7.35 23.70
N SER A 142 -13.53 8.25 22.86
CA SER A 142 -14.98 8.45 22.82
C SER A 142 -15.66 7.45 21.90
N GLU A 143 -16.87 7.06 22.24
CA GLU A 143 -17.70 6.17 21.41
C GLU A 143 -17.91 6.76 20.00
N ILE A 144 -18.20 8.06 19.91
CA ILE A 144 -18.42 8.76 18.63
C ILE A 144 -17.14 8.78 17.81
N GLY A 145 -15.99 9.09 18.42
CA GLY A 145 -14.69 9.08 17.74
C GLY A 145 -14.33 7.68 17.21
N GLN A 146 -14.54 6.65 18.01
CA GLN A 146 -14.29 5.26 17.63
C GLN A 146 -15.21 4.83 16.46
N GLN A 147 -16.49 5.19 16.50
CA GLN A 147 -17.42 4.94 15.40
C GLN A 147 -17.02 5.69 14.13
N MET A 148 -16.60 6.97 14.26
CA MET A 148 -16.15 7.77 13.12
C MET A 148 -14.96 7.12 12.39
N VAL A 149 -13.96 6.63 13.12
CA VAL A 149 -12.78 5.96 12.51
C VAL A 149 -13.22 4.77 11.65
N VAL A 150 -14.13 3.96 12.14
CA VAL A 150 -14.49 2.70 11.48
C VAL A 150 -15.62 2.88 10.48
N LYS A 151 -16.71 3.55 10.87
CA LYS A 151 -17.96 3.62 10.07
C LYS A 151 -17.95 4.75 9.03
N THR A 152 -17.29 5.88 9.36
CA THR A 152 -17.28 7.04 8.45
C THR A 152 -16.01 7.10 7.60
N CYS A 153 -14.87 6.73 8.18
CA CYS A 153 -13.58 6.79 7.47
C CYS A 153 -13.19 5.45 6.84
N SER A 154 -13.98 4.38 7.02
CA SER A 154 -13.69 3.01 6.54
C SER A 154 -12.28 2.54 6.88
N LEU A 155 -11.81 2.89 8.09
CA LEU A 155 -10.48 2.53 8.56
C LEU A 155 -10.57 1.32 9.51
N ILE A 156 -9.62 0.42 9.39
CA ILE A 156 -9.44 -0.66 10.37
C ILE A 156 -8.83 -0.04 11.63
N PRO A 157 -9.47 -0.16 12.80
CA PRO A 157 -9.01 0.51 14.00
C PRO A 157 -7.69 -0.08 14.49
N PRO A 158 -6.62 0.74 14.63
CA PRO A 158 -5.33 0.26 15.12
C PRO A 158 -5.29 0.12 16.65
N PHE A 159 -6.37 0.51 17.35
CA PHE A 159 -6.43 0.54 18.80
C PHE A 159 -7.32 -0.57 19.35
N LYS A 160 -6.81 -1.37 20.30
CA LYS A 160 -7.51 -2.51 20.91
C LYS A 160 -8.76 -2.13 21.70
N ASN A 161 -8.88 -0.87 22.11
CA ASN A 161 -10.05 -0.36 22.85
C ASN A 161 -11.21 0.05 21.95
N ASN A 162 -11.06 0.01 20.62
CA ASN A 162 -12.16 0.26 19.71
C ASN A 162 -12.93 -1.04 19.46
N PRO A 163 -14.20 -1.15 19.90
CA PRO A 163 -15.00 -2.35 19.72
C PRO A 163 -15.72 -2.42 18.37
N ASN A 164 -15.58 -1.37 17.54
CA ASN A 164 -16.25 -1.36 16.26
C ASN A 164 -15.48 -2.18 15.23
N GLU A 165 -16.21 -2.96 14.46
CA GLU A 165 -15.68 -3.72 13.33
C GLU A 165 -16.02 -3.01 12.01
N PRO A 166 -15.20 -3.18 10.96
CA PRO A 166 -15.51 -2.71 9.61
C PRO A 166 -16.85 -3.26 9.14
N SER A 167 -17.47 -2.58 8.16
CA SER A 167 -18.74 -3.02 7.60
C SER A 167 -18.72 -3.11 6.07
N ASP A 168 -17.71 -2.55 5.43
CA ASP A 168 -17.51 -2.71 4.00
C ASP A 168 -16.71 -3.99 3.69
N PRO A 169 -16.94 -4.63 2.52
CA PRO A 169 -16.34 -5.92 2.19
C PRO A 169 -14.80 -5.89 2.20
N LEU A 170 -14.19 -4.80 1.71
CA LEU A 170 -12.74 -4.69 1.61
C LEU A 170 -12.08 -4.59 2.98
N SER A 171 -12.61 -3.75 3.86
CA SER A 171 -12.07 -3.62 5.22
C SER A 171 -12.36 -4.84 6.08
N CYS A 172 -13.51 -5.53 5.88
CA CYS A 172 -13.81 -6.80 6.54
C CYS A 172 -12.81 -7.89 6.15
N ASP A 173 -12.51 -8.04 4.87
CA ASP A 173 -11.57 -9.05 4.39
C ASP A 173 -10.13 -8.83 4.93
N ILE A 174 -9.64 -7.58 4.93
CA ILE A 174 -8.35 -7.27 5.56
C ILE A 174 -8.38 -7.57 7.06
N TYR A 175 -9.45 -7.17 7.76
CA TYR A 175 -9.58 -7.41 9.20
C TYR A 175 -9.51 -8.90 9.51
N GLU A 176 -10.23 -9.73 8.76
CA GLU A 176 -10.22 -11.20 8.89
C GLU A 176 -8.83 -11.78 8.62
N LYS A 177 -8.18 -11.38 7.51
CA LYS A 177 -6.83 -11.83 7.17
C LYS A 177 -5.79 -11.46 8.23
N VAL A 178 -5.90 -10.26 8.81
CA VAL A 178 -5.02 -9.84 9.93
C VAL A 178 -5.24 -10.73 11.16
N GLN A 179 -6.49 -11.03 11.51
CA GLN A 179 -6.81 -11.91 12.66
C GLN A 179 -6.30 -13.34 12.43
N ASN A 180 -6.33 -13.83 11.19
CA ASN A 180 -5.86 -15.16 10.82
C ASN A 180 -4.34 -15.27 10.65
N GLY A 181 -3.59 -14.16 10.74
CA GLY A 181 -2.15 -14.16 10.50
C GLY A 181 -1.77 -14.24 9.00
N GLU A 182 -2.72 -13.94 8.12
CA GLU A 182 -2.57 -13.90 6.66
C GLU A 182 -2.17 -12.51 6.15
N ALA A 183 -1.58 -11.71 7.02
CA ALA A 183 -1.08 -10.38 6.68
C ALA A 183 0.36 -10.20 7.16
N PHE A 184 1.11 -9.33 6.47
CA PHE A 184 2.44 -8.92 6.88
C PHE A 184 2.56 -7.39 6.87
N ASN A 185 3.52 -6.87 7.64
CA ASN A 185 3.82 -5.44 7.71
C ASN A 185 5.24 -5.20 7.21
N ALA A 186 5.35 -4.52 6.07
CA ALA A 186 6.61 -4.21 5.40
C ALA A 186 6.96 -2.71 5.47
N SER A 187 6.57 -2.02 6.53
CA SER A 187 6.87 -0.60 6.68
C SER A 187 8.36 -0.38 6.94
N ALA A 188 9.00 0.41 6.09
CA ALA A 188 10.37 0.87 6.28
C ALA A 188 10.42 2.40 6.31
N ILE A 189 11.42 2.94 6.99
CA ILE A 189 11.70 4.38 6.95
C ILE A 189 12.52 4.66 5.69
N VAL A 190 11.95 5.49 4.82
CA VAL A 190 12.56 5.87 3.55
C VAL A 190 12.75 7.39 3.49
N PRO A 191 13.65 7.91 2.64
CA PRO A 191 13.79 9.35 2.39
C PRO A 191 12.47 10.00 1.94
N ASN A 192 12.31 11.30 2.19
CA ASN A 192 11.06 12.02 1.89
C ASN A 192 10.69 12.06 0.41
N ASP A 193 11.69 11.99 -0.47
CA ASP A 193 11.55 12.03 -1.93
C ASP A 193 11.43 10.64 -2.57
N HIS A 194 11.55 9.57 -1.78
CA HIS A 194 11.52 8.17 -2.24
C HIS A 194 10.37 7.90 -3.23
N TRP A 195 9.16 8.22 -2.83
CA TRP A 195 7.98 7.94 -3.66
C TRP A 195 7.92 8.77 -4.94
N SER A 196 8.43 10.02 -4.91
CA SER A 196 8.43 10.87 -6.11
C SER A 196 9.51 10.46 -7.09
N VAL A 197 10.71 10.12 -6.62
CA VAL A 197 11.85 9.75 -7.50
C VAL A 197 11.64 8.35 -8.07
N LEU A 198 11.44 7.35 -7.21
CA LEU A 198 11.26 5.97 -7.68
C LEU A 198 9.92 5.78 -8.40
N GLY A 199 8.88 6.51 -7.99
CA GLY A 199 7.61 6.54 -8.71
C GLY A 199 7.76 7.05 -10.14
N ALA A 200 8.58 8.09 -10.36
CA ALA A 200 8.85 8.59 -11.71
C ALA A 200 9.63 7.57 -12.57
N ALA A 201 10.57 6.82 -11.98
CA ALA A 201 11.28 5.74 -12.67
C ALA A 201 10.30 4.61 -13.06
N MET A 202 9.44 4.19 -12.15
CA MET A 202 8.40 3.19 -12.43
C MET A 202 7.39 3.65 -13.49
N GLN A 203 7.01 4.94 -13.51
CA GLN A 203 6.13 5.50 -14.54
C GLN A 203 6.78 5.48 -15.92
N LYS A 204 8.09 5.76 -16.04
CA LYS A 204 8.83 5.62 -17.29
C LYS A 204 8.79 4.19 -17.81
N TYR A 205 9.03 3.23 -16.92
CA TYR A 205 8.98 1.81 -17.24
C TYR A 205 7.58 1.35 -17.65
N LEU A 206 6.55 1.76 -16.91
CA LEU A 206 5.16 1.48 -17.23
C LEU A 206 4.78 2.00 -18.63
N ALA A 207 5.24 3.21 -18.96
CA ALA A 207 4.99 3.85 -20.27
C ALA A 207 5.88 3.30 -21.42
N GLY A 208 6.75 2.31 -21.15
CA GLY A 208 7.68 1.77 -22.14
C GLY A 208 8.77 2.76 -22.60
N ARG A 209 9.09 3.74 -21.74
CA ARG A 209 10.13 4.77 -22.00
C ARG A 209 11.48 4.42 -21.38
N SER A 210 11.56 3.34 -20.64
CA SER A 210 12.77 2.69 -20.15
C SER A 210 12.58 1.17 -20.15
N ASP A 211 13.65 0.44 -20.21
CA ASP A 211 13.67 -1.01 -20.02
C ASP A 211 13.95 -1.39 -18.55
N ARG A 212 14.06 -2.70 -18.28
CA ARG A 212 14.31 -3.19 -16.91
C ARG A 212 15.69 -2.81 -16.37
N GLU A 213 16.70 -2.82 -17.23
CA GLU A 213 18.07 -2.48 -16.85
C GLU A 213 18.13 -1.00 -16.45
N GLU A 214 17.61 -0.11 -17.28
CA GLU A 214 17.55 1.33 -17.00
C GLU A 214 16.71 1.63 -15.73
N LEU A 215 15.63 0.88 -15.48
CA LEU A 215 14.85 1.02 -14.24
C LEU A 215 15.66 0.62 -13.02
N MET A 216 16.30 -0.57 -13.06
CA MET A 216 17.09 -1.07 -11.92
C MET A 216 18.29 -0.17 -11.63
N ASP A 217 18.96 0.31 -12.67
CA ASP A 217 20.05 1.29 -12.55
C ASP A 217 19.58 2.58 -11.88
N SER A 218 18.44 3.13 -12.31
CA SER A 218 17.87 4.34 -11.71
C SER A 218 17.53 4.17 -10.23
N ILE A 219 17.04 2.98 -9.83
CA ILE A 219 16.74 2.68 -8.43
C ILE A 219 18.03 2.49 -7.63
N GLN A 220 19.03 1.80 -8.19
CA GLN A 220 20.31 1.59 -7.55
C GLN A 220 21.04 2.91 -7.33
N GLU A 221 21.11 3.77 -8.36
CA GLU A 221 21.71 5.12 -8.27
C GLU A 221 21.04 5.95 -7.16
N TYR A 222 19.71 5.93 -7.09
CA TYR A 222 18.99 6.63 -6.02
C TYR A 222 19.45 6.19 -4.62
N TRP A 223 19.61 4.88 -4.39
CA TRP A 223 20.05 4.38 -3.09
C TRP A 223 21.53 4.62 -2.84
N ASP A 224 22.35 4.61 -3.88
CA ASP A 224 23.79 4.97 -3.80
C ASP A 224 23.99 6.43 -3.35
N GLU A 225 23.10 7.33 -3.74
CA GLU A 225 23.10 8.74 -3.32
C GLU A 225 22.65 8.95 -1.86
N GLN A 226 22.03 7.95 -1.24
CA GLN A 226 21.54 8.00 0.16
C GLN A 226 22.56 7.49 1.19
N LYS A 227 23.81 7.33 0.79
CA LYS A 227 24.94 6.85 1.66
C LYS A 227 25.31 7.83 2.75
#